data_2ecb536d3c8ba5ab6eb6322115c5bd38
#
_entry.id   2ecb536d3c8ba5ab6eb6322115c5bd38
#
_cell.length_a   1.000
_cell.length_b   1.000
_cell.length_c   1.000
_cell.angle_alpha   90.00
_cell.angle_beta   90.00
_cell.angle_gamma   90.00
#
_symmetry.space_group_name_H-M   'P 1'
#
loop_
_entity.id
_entity.type
_entity.pdbx_description
1 polymer ?
#
loop_
_entity_poly.entity_id
_entity_poly.type
_entity_poly.pdbx_seq_one_letter_code
_entity_poly.pdbx_strand_id
1 'polypeptide(L)'
;MNNIIVSPHYLSTEIASQIYNKGGNAVDAAIATNLIQGIVAPETCGIGGDLFALVWDPSKNEPDFLDASGYAGSFANPDDLQNMESIPLNHPISVTVPGAVAGWIELLSLIHI
;
A
#
# COMPACT_ATOMS: atom_id res chain seq x y z
N MET A 1 -20.90 15.32 4.32
CA MET A 1 -19.98 15.11 3.19
C MET A 1 -20.22 13.69 2.70
N ASN A 2 -20.40 13.45 1.39
CA ASN A 2 -20.61 12.10 0.88
C ASN A 2 -19.23 11.48 0.60
N ASN A 3 -18.86 10.50 1.41
CA ASN A 3 -17.63 9.75 1.21
C ASN A 3 -17.90 8.59 0.24
N ILE A 4 -16.96 8.34 -0.66
CA ILE A 4 -17.00 7.19 -1.57
C ILE A 4 -15.85 6.27 -1.21
N ILE A 5 -16.14 4.98 -1.10
CA ILE A 5 -15.17 3.94 -0.76
C ILE A 5 -15.31 2.82 -1.78
N VAL A 6 -14.20 2.41 -2.36
CA VAL A 6 -14.13 1.26 -3.27
C VAL A 6 -12.97 0.38 -2.84
N SER A 7 -13.23 -0.89 -2.61
CA SER A 7 -12.19 -1.89 -2.31
C SER A 7 -12.59 -3.26 -2.87
N PRO A 8 -11.64 -4.19 -3.06
CA PRO A 8 -11.92 -5.51 -3.62
C PRO A 8 -12.77 -6.40 -2.72
N HIS A 9 -12.82 -6.15 -1.41
CA HIS A 9 -13.54 -6.99 -0.45
C HIS A 9 -14.49 -6.16 0.42
N TYR A 10 -15.71 -6.66 0.65
CA TYR A 10 -16.74 -5.91 1.39
C TYR A 10 -16.35 -5.58 2.83
N LEU A 11 -15.62 -6.47 3.54
CA LEU A 11 -15.13 -6.19 4.89
C LEU A 11 -14.13 -5.03 4.90
N SER A 12 -13.31 -4.91 3.87
CA SER A 12 -12.38 -3.78 3.72
C SER A 12 -13.13 -2.47 3.48
N THR A 13 -14.21 -2.49 2.70
CA THR A 13 -15.09 -1.32 2.52
C THR A 13 -15.83 -0.96 3.82
N GLU A 14 -16.27 -1.96 4.58
CA GLU A 14 -16.97 -1.75 5.85
C GLU A 14 -16.07 -1.06 6.88
N ILE A 15 -14.82 -1.48 7.04
CA ILE A 15 -13.91 -0.83 8.00
C ILE A 15 -13.66 0.64 7.62
N ALA A 16 -13.51 0.95 6.34
CA ALA A 16 -13.36 2.34 5.90
C ALA A 16 -14.56 3.21 6.29
N SER A 17 -15.77 2.66 6.15
CA SER A 17 -17.00 3.30 6.59
C SER A 17 -17.01 3.58 8.09
N GLN A 18 -16.54 2.62 8.89
CA GLN A 18 -16.42 2.78 10.35
C GLN A 18 -15.40 3.85 10.72
N ILE A 19 -14.27 3.95 10.01
CA ILE A 19 -13.27 5.01 10.21
C ILE A 19 -13.87 6.38 9.95
N TYR A 20 -14.58 6.57 8.83
CA TYR A 20 -15.26 7.84 8.55
C TYR A 20 -16.30 8.19 9.61
N ASN A 21 -17.08 7.22 10.09
CA ASN A 21 -18.07 7.45 11.15
C ASN A 21 -17.44 7.85 12.48
N LYS A 22 -16.18 7.53 12.71
CA LYS A 22 -15.38 7.94 13.88
C LYS A 22 -14.66 9.28 13.66
N GLY A 23 -14.83 9.91 12.51
CA GLY A 23 -14.22 11.19 12.18
C GLY A 23 -12.84 11.10 11.53
N GLY A 24 -12.43 9.91 11.10
CA GLY A 24 -11.20 9.72 10.33
C GLY A 24 -11.32 10.31 8.92
N ASN A 25 -10.19 10.58 8.31
CA ASN A 25 -10.06 11.11 6.96
C ASN A 25 -9.86 10.00 5.91
N ALA A 26 -9.65 10.39 4.65
CA ALA A 26 -9.49 9.46 3.54
C ALA A 26 -8.25 8.56 3.67
N VAL A 27 -7.16 9.06 4.24
CA VAL A 27 -5.92 8.30 4.45
C VAL A 27 -6.10 7.29 5.57
N ASP A 28 -6.72 7.69 6.69
CA ASP A 28 -7.06 6.78 7.78
C ASP A 28 -7.91 5.61 7.27
N ALA A 29 -8.93 5.93 6.47
CA ALA A 29 -9.81 4.94 5.87
C ALA A 29 -9.07 4.02 4.88
N ALA A 30 -8.16 4.57 4.06
CA ALA A 30 -7.37 3.81 3.10
C ALA A 30 -6.41 2.82 3.78
N ILE A 31 -5.71 3.27 4.83
CA ILE A 31 -4.79 2.42 5.60
C ILE A 31 -5.56 1.30 6.29
N ALA A 32 -6.68 1.61 6.96
CA ALA A 32 -7.51 0.59 7.61
C ALA A 32 -8.08 -0.42 6.60
N THR A 33 -8.50 0.06 5.42
CA THR A 33 -8.94 -0.80 4.31
C THR A 33 -7.84 -1.74 3.85
N ASN A 34 -6.63 -1.23 3.64
CA ASN A 34 -5.50 -2.01 3.19
C ASN A 34 -5.06 -3.07 4.22
N LEU A 35 -5.06 -2.72 5.51
CA LEU A 35 -4.80 -3.67 6.60
C LEU A 35 -5.80 -4.83 6.60
N ILE A 36 -7.10 -4.54 6.51
CA ILE A 36 -8.13 -5.59 6.45
C ILE A 36 -8.02 -6.41 5.17
N GLN A 37 -7.70 -5.77 4.05
CA GLN A 37 -7.49 -6.47 2.77
C GLN A 37 -6.40 -7.54 2.89
N GLY A 38 -5.29 -7.25 3.57
CA GLY A 38 -4.21 -8.21 3.82
C GLY A 38 -4.61 -9.39 4.73
N ILE A 39 -5.71 -9.25 5.49
CA ILE A 39 -6.25 -10.34 6.34
C ILE A 39 -7.27 -11.19 5.55
N VAL A 40 -8.15 -10.53 4.78
CA VAL A 40 -9.27 -11.21 4.11
C VAL A 40 -8.92 -11.75 2.72
N ALA A 41 -7.81 -11.28 2.14
CA ALA A 41 -7.30 -11.72 0.85
C ALA A 41 -5.75 -11.72 0.88
N PRO A 42 -5.13 -12.53 1.74
CA PRO A 42 -3.68 -12.52 1.97
C PRO A 42 -2.86 -12.92 0.74
N GLU A 43 -3.50 -13.54 -0.25
CA GLU A 43 -2.87 -13.90 -1.53
C GLU A 43 -2.67 -12.70 -2.46
N THR A 44 -3.29 -11.56 -2.18
CA THR A 44 -3.23 -10.37 -3.04
C THR A 44 -2.45 -9.21 -2.45
N CYS A 45 -2.37 -9.11 -1.13
CA CYS A 45 -1.63 -8.06 -0.45
C CYS A 45 -1.29 -8.45 1.00
N GLY A 46 -0.37 -7.70 1.62
CA GLY A 46 -0.01 -7.93 3.02
C GLY A 46 1.15 -7.06 3.47
N ILE A 47 1.47 -7.16 4.75
CA ILE A 47 2.53 -6.36 5.41
C ILE A 47 3.94 -6.65 4.87
N GLY A 48 4.12 -7.77 4.19
CA GLY A 48 5.39 -8.16 3.57
C GLY A 48 5.58 -7.65 2.13
N GLY A 49 4.64 -6.87 1.61
CA GLY A 49 4.66 -6.35 0.25
C GLY A 49 5.03 -4.87 0.16
N ASP A 50 4.70 -4.31 -0.99
CA ASP A 50 4.96 -2.92 -1.36
C ASP A 50 3.68 -2.09 -1.19
N LEU A 51 3.84 -0.76 -1.20
CA LEU A 51 2.72 0.17 -1.18
C LEU A 51 2.99 1.34 -2.11
N PHE A 52 1.98 1.66 -2.91
CA PHE A 52 1.94 2.87 -3.72
C PHE A 52 0.68 3.65 -3.39
N ALA A 53 0.79 4.97 -3.28
CA ALA A 53 -0.36 5.82 -3.02
C ALA A 53 -0.32 7.12 -3.81
N LEU A 54 -1.50 7.58 -4.20
CA LEU A 54 -1.75 8.92 -4.70
C LEU A 54 -2.76 9.58 -3.77
N VAL A 55 -2.38 10.71 -3.19
CA VAL A 55 -3.22 11.49 -2.29
C VAL A 55 -3.46 12.85 -2.90
N TRP A 56 -4.72 13.18 -3.17
CA TRP A 56 -5.08 14.52 -3.62
C TRP A 56 -5.23 15.46 -2.43
N ASP A 57 -4.41 16.49 -2.38
CA ASP A 57 -4.53 17.58 -1.42
C ASP A 57 -5.09 18.83 -2.12
N PRO A 58 -6.34 19.22 -1.84
CA PRO A 58 -6.94 20.40 -2.46
C PRO A 58 -6.19 21.70 -2.18
N SER A 59 -5.43 21.79 -1.08
CA SER A 59 -4.66 22.97 -0.74
C SER A 59 -3.44 23.16 -1.64
N LYS A 60 -2.86 22.08 -2.15
CA LYS A 60 -1.71 22.08 -3.06
C LYS A 60 -2.13 22.11 -4.53
N ASN A 61 -3.38 21.74 -4.83
CA ASN A 61 -3.92 21.56 -6.18
C ASN A 61 -3.11 20.58 -7.05
N GLU A 62 -2.47 19.62 -6.43
CA GLU A 62 -1.69 18.55 -7.07
C GLU A 62 -1.73 17.28 -6.21
N PRO A 63 -1.55 16.08 -6.79
CA PRO A 63 -1.44 14.87 -6.02
C PRO A 63 -0.07 14.72 -5.39
N ASP A 64 -0.01 14.28 -4.15
CA ASP A 64 1.18 13.70 -3.54
C ASP A 64 1.29 12.23 -3.96
N PHE A 65 2.45 11.82 -4.44
CA PHE A 65 2.76 10.43 -4.78
C PHE A 65 3.70 9.83 -3.74
N LEU A 66 3.32 8.68 -3.21
CA LEU A 66 4.17 7.88 -2.35
C LEU A 66 4.55 6.58 -3.05
N ASP A 67 5.85 6.36 -3.17
CA ASP A 67 6.44 5.07 -3.54
C ASP A 67 7.10 4.47 -2.30
N ALA A 68 6.47 3.44 -1.77
CA ALA A 68 6.98 2.61 -0.71
C ALA A 68 7.16 1.16 -1.23
N SER A 69 7.66 1.03 -2.45
CA SER A 69 8.21 -0.22 -2.95
C SER A 69 9.51 -0.52 -2.22
N GLY A 70 9.68 -1.76 -1.79
CA GLY A 70 10.90 -2.18 -1.12
C GLY A 70 12.10 -2.24 -2.07
N TYR A 71 13.29 -2.11 -1.51
CA TYR A 71 14.52 -2.33 -2.26
C TYR A 71 14.68 -3.81 -2.61
N ALA A 72 15.39 -4.09 -3.68
CA ALA A 72 15.89 -5.44 -3.94
C ALA A 72 16.77 -5.92 -2.76
N GLY A 73 16.72 -7.20 -2.43
CA GLY A 73 17.57 -7.77 -1.39
C GLY A 73 19.06 -7.55 -1.68
N SER A 74 19.87 -7.38 -0.64
CA SER A 74 21.30 -7.06 -0.77
C SER A 74 22.12 -8.08 -1.55
N PHE A 75 21.60 -9.30 -1.70
CA PHE A 75 22.22 -10.38 -2.51
C PHE A 75 21.67 -10.48 -3.94
N ALA A 76 20.73 -9.60 -4.31
CA ALA A 76 20.23 -9.57 -5.67
C ALA A 76 21.33 -9.03 -6.61
N ASN A 77 21.78 -9.90 -7.52
CA ASN A 77 22.77 -9.52 -8.52
C ASN A 77 22.08 -9.31 -9.86
N PRO A 78 22.16 -8.13 -10.48
CA PRO A 78 21.58 -7.88 -11.80
C PRO A 78 22.07 -8.85 -12.88
N ASP A 79 23.28 -9.36 -12.76
CA ASP A 79 23.84 -10.29 -13.73
C ASP A 79 23.10 -11.64 -13.74
N ASP A 80 22.53 -12.05 -12.63
CA ASP A 80 21.72 -13.29 -12.54
C ASP A 80 20.40 -13.15 -13.32
N LEU A 81 19.97 -11.92 -13.62
CA LEU A 81 18.74 -11.62 -14.35
C LEU A 81 18.94 -11.56 -15.88
N GLN A 82 20.17 -11.33 -16.35
CA GLN A 82 20.46 -11.08 -17.79
C GLN A 82 20.04 -12.24 -18.69
N ASN A 83 20.02 -13.46 -18.18
CA ASN A 83 19.65 -14.66 -18.94
C ASN A 83 18.23 -15.16 -18.66
N MET A 84 17.43 -14.40 -17.89
CA MET A 84 16.05 -14.74 -17.57
C MET A 84 15.09 -13.99 -18.48
N GLU A 85 14.17 -14.68 -19.16
CA GLU A 85 13.07 -14.02 -19.90
C GLU A 85 12.12 -13.27 -18.97
N SER A 86 11.95 -13.77 -17.73
CA SER A 86 11.15 -13.15 -16.67
C SER A 86 11.61 -13.67 -15.32
N ILE A 87 11.40 -12.89 -14.26
CA ILE A 87 11.66 -13.33 -12.89
C ILE A 87 10.51 -14.26 -12.46
N PRO A 88 10.79 -15.54 -12.12
CA PRO A 88 9.74 -16.44 -11.62
C PRO A 88 9.14 -15.94 -10.30
N LEU A 89 7.82 -16.02 -10.15
CA LEU A 89 7.09 -15.50 -8.98
C LEU A 89 7.54 -16.11 -7.65
N ASN A 90 8.03 -17.32 -7.66
CA ASN A 90 8.52 -18.04 -6.47
C ASN A 90 10.05 -18.02 -6.33
N HIS A 91 10.74 -17.20 -7.11
CA HIS A 91 12.19 -17.04 -6.99
C HIS A 91 12.54 -16.01 -5.90
N PRO A 92 13.55 -16.25 -5.05
CA PRO A 92 13.91 -15.29 -3.99
C PRO A 92 14.19 -13.87 -4.47
N ILE A 93 14.69 -13.70 -5.70
CA ILE A 93 14.99 -12.38 -6.28
C ILE A 93 13.72 -11.56 -6.60
N SER A 94 12.55 -12.21 -6.64
CA SER A 94 11.27 -11.52 -6.83
C SER A 94 10.75 -10.85 -5.54
N VAL A 95 11.39 -11.13 -4.41
CA VAL A 95 10.96 -10.62 -3.10
C VAL A 95 11.75 -9.36 -2.78
N THR A 96 11.04 -8.25 -2.58
CA THR A 96 11.61 -6.99 -2.10
C THR A 96 11.69 -6.95 -0.57
N VAL A 97 12.50 -6.04 -0.03
CA VAL A 97 12.42 -5.70 1.39
C VAL A 97 11.05 -5.06 1.66
N PRO A 98 10.26 -5.54 2.64
CA PRO A 98 8.90 -5.04 2.86
C PRO A 98 8.82 -3.52 3.06
N GLY A 99 8.06 -2.84 2.21
CA GLY A 99 7.87 -1.39 2.26
C GLY A 99 6.49 -0.93 2.76
N ALA A 100 5.48 -1.81 2.74
CA ALA A 100 4.09 -1.45 3.00
C ALA A 100 3.88 -0.73 4.35
N VAL A 101 4.47 -1.25 5.43
CA VAL A 101 4.31 -0.66 6.78
C VAL A 101 4.97 0.72 6.86
N ALA A 102 6.16 0.89 6.27
CA ALA A 102 6.81 2.20 6.18
C ALA A 102 5.94 3.18 5.39
N GLY A 103 5.32 2.71 4.30
CA GLY A 103 4.37 3.51 3.51
C GLY A 103 3.15 3.96 4.30
N TRP A 104 2.57 3.12 5.16
CA TRP A 104 1.48 3.55 6.04
C TRP A 104 1.90 4.64 7.03
N ILE A 105 3.09 4.52 7.62
CA ILE A 105 3.63 5.52 8.54
C ILE A 105 3.83 6.85 7.81
N GLU A 106 4.39 6.82 6.61
CA GLU A 106 4.61 8.02 5.81
C GLU A 106 3.28 8.67 5.38
N LEU A 107 2.29 7.89 4.96
CA LEU A 107 0.95 8.39 4.65
C LEU A 107 0.30 9.09 5.84
N LEU A 108 0.43 8.54 7.05
CA LEU A 108 -0.07 9.19 8.27
C LEU A 108 0.65 10.51 8.53
N SER A 109 1.96 10.58 8.27
CA SER A 109 2.75 11.80 8.47
C SER A 109 2.34 12.93 7.54
N LEU A 110 1.86 12.63 6.33
CA LEU A 110 1.40 13.64 5.37
C LEU A 110 0.16 14.41 5.83
N ILE A 111 -0.65 13.83 6.72
CA ILE A 111 -1.96 14.36 7.09
C ILE A 111 -2.08 14.72 8.57
N HIS A 112 -1.28 14.11 9.43
CA HIS A 112 -1.31 14.32 10.88
C HIS A 112 -0.14 15.15 11.41
N ILE A 113 0.43 16.02 10.57
CA ILE A 113 1.45 16.99 11.00
C ILE A 113 0.86 18.04 11.91
#